data_41f1db770e05ac096bbdd176650af04e
#
_entry.id   41f1db770e05ac096bbdd176650af04e
#
_cell.length_a   1.000
_cell.length_b   1.000
_cell.length_c   1.000
_cell.angle_alpha   90.00
_cell.angle_beta   90.00
_cell.angle_gamma   90.00
#
_symmetry.space_group_name_H-M   'P 1'
#
loop_
_entity.id
_entity.type
_entity.pdbx_description
1 polymer ?
#
loop_
_entity_poly.entity_id
_entity_poly.type
_entity_poly.pdbx_seq_one_letter_code
_entity_poly.pdbx_strand_id
1 'polypeptide(L)'
;MGEFITPEGYESPLTIRETEVAIKEIKDHFERALAKSLHLTRVSAPLFVKPESGMNDNLNGVERPVSFGIKALDDETAEIVHSLAKWKRHALKRYEFHSGEGLYTDMTAIRRDEDPDNIHSIYVDQWDWEKVISKEERNTETLQYTVRKVYAALKETEDFMSRRYNYIEALLPEEITFITSQELEDMYPGATAKEREYNIAKAKGAVFISQIGKILASGEKHDGRAPDYDDWELNGDIIVYYPVLDIALELSSMGIRVDEEAMKRQLKLAGCEERAELAFHRQLLNGELPYTIGGGIGQSRICMYYLRKAHIGEVQSAIWPDETHEIAEAHHIHLL
;
A
#
# COMPACT_ATOMS: atom_id res chain seq x y z
N MET A 1 16.18 -7.99 -12.26
CA MET A 1 14.79 -8.13 -12.72
C MET A 1 14.14 -9.23 -11.90
N GLY A 2 12.95 -9.00 -11.35
CA GLY A 2 12.21 -10.02 -10.62
C GLY A 2 11.87 -11.23 -11.52
N GLU A 3 11.52 -12.36 -10.91
CA GLU A 3 11.11 -13.55 -11.66
C GLU A 3 9.76 -13.29 -12.36
N PHE A 4 9.68 -13.53 -13.67
CA PHE A 4 8.44 -13.39 -14.44
C PHE A 4 7.68 -14.73 -14.44
N ILE A 5 6.53 -14.75 -13.77
CA ILE A 5 5.67 -15.94 -13.68
C ILE A 5 4.73 -15.96 -14.89
N THR A 6 4.73 -17.06 -15.63
CA THR A 6 3.84 -17.30 -16.78
C THR A 6 2.87 -18.44 -16.42
N PRO A 7 1.61 -18.16 -16.07
CA PRO A 7 0.65 -19.22 -15.76
C PRO A 7 0.36 -20.08 -17.00
N GLU A 8 0.37 -21.40 -16.84
CA GLU A 8 0.09 -22.34 -17.93
C GLU A 8 -1.33 -22.13 -18.48
N GLY A 9 -1.45 -21.96 -19.79
CA GLY A 9 -2.74 -21.78 -20.47
C GLY A 9 -3.45 -20.46 -20.12
N TYR A 10 -2.74 -19.46 -19.64
CA TYR A 10 -3.33 -18.15 -19.36
C TYR A 10 -3.86 -17.48 -20.63
N GLU A 11 -5.12 -17.09 -20.58
CA GLU A 11 -5.75 -16.22 -21.57
C GLU A 11 -6.56 -15.15 -20.85
N SER A 12 -6.36 -13.89 -21.20
CA SER A 12 -7.18 -12.82 -20.65
C SER A 12 -8.63 -12.96 -21.12
N PRO A 13 -9.61 -13.04 -20.22
CA PRO A 13 -11.03 -13.16 -20.60
C PRO A 13 -11.62 -11.86 -21.19
N LEU A 14 -10.87 -10.76 -21.12
CA LEU A 14 -11.26 -9.45 -21.64
C LEU A 14 -10.26 -8.95 -22.67
N THR A 15 -10.76 -8.32 -23.72
CA THR A 15 -9.93 -7.51 -24.61
C THR A 15 -9.32 -6.32 -23.87
N ILE A 16 -8.29 -5.69 -24.44
CA ILE A 16 -7.67 -4.47 -23.89
C ILE A 16 -8.73 -3.39 -23.60
N ARG A 17 -9.64 -3.13 -24.57
CA ARG A 17 -10.69 -2.13 -24.39
C ARG A 17 -11.67 -2.47 -23.26
N GLU A 18 -12.08 -3.73 -23.14
CA GLU A 18 -12.96 -4.18 -22.05
C GLU A 18 -12.24 -4.13 -20.72
N THR A 19 -10.95 -4.41 -20.69
CA THR A 19 -10.09 -4.27 -19.50
C THR A 19 -10.06 -2.82 -19.03
N GLU A 20 -9.85 -1.84 -19.92
CA GLU A 20 -9.88 -0.41 -19.57
C GLU A 20 -11.25 0.04 -19.00
N VAL A 21 -12.36 -0.46 -19.57
CA VAL A 21 -13.69 -0.20 -19.01
C VAL A 21 -13.82 -0.79 -17.61
N ALA A 22 -13.40 -2.03 -17.43
CA ALA A 22 -13.46 -2.73 -16.15
C ALA A 22 -12.58 -2.07 -15.07
N ILE A 23 -11.38 -1.60 -15.42
CA ILE A 23 -10.51 -0.81 -14.52
C ILE A 23 -11.27 0.40 -13.97
N LYS A 24 -11.94 1.15 -14.85
CA LYS A 24 -12.72 2.33 -14.43
C LYS A 24 -13.87 1.95 -13.51
N GLU A 25 -14.60 0.87 -13.83
CA GLU A 25 -15.71 0.38 -12.99
C GLU A 25 -15.23 -0.05 -11.60
N ILE A 26 -14.11 -0.76 -11.51
CA ILE A 26 -13.49 -1.14 -10.23
C ILE A 26 -13.09 0.09 -9.42
N LYS A 27 -12.34 1.01 -10.05
CA LYS A 27 -11.83 2.20 -9.36
C LYS A 27 -12.97 3.06 -8.82
N ASP A 28 -14.00 3.33 -9.61
CA ASP A 28 -15.16 4.12 -9.21
C ASP A 28 -15.99 3.45 -8.10
N HIS A 29 -16.11 2.13 -8.13
CA HIS A 29 -16.87 1.40 -7.11
C HIS A 29 -16.11 1.36 -5.79
N PHE A 30 -14.84 0.92 -5.83
CA PHE A 30 -14.02 0.75 -4.64
C PHE A 30 -13.80 2.07 -3.89
N GLU A 31 -13.45 3.15 -4.58
CA GLU A 31 -13.20 4.45 -3.91
C GLU A 31 -14.44 4.95 -3.16
N ARG A 32 -15.64 4.77 -3.72
CA ARG A 32 -16.89 5.14 -3.05
C ARG A 32 -17.20 4.25 -1.85
N ALA A 33 -17.00 2.94 -1.99
CA ALA A 33 -17.18 1.98 -0.91
C ALA A 33 -16.23 2.28 0.26
N LEU A 34 -14.94 2.53 -0.04
CA LEU A 34 -13.91 2.89 0.93
C LEU A 34 -14.24 4.22 1.62
N ALA A 35 -14.53 5.26 0.84
CA ALA A 35 -14.85 6.59 1.38
C ALA A 35 -16.08 6.55 2.29
N LYS A 36 -17.12 5.83 1.92
CA LYS A 36 -18.31 5.61 2.74
C LYS A 36 -18.01 4.85 4.02
N SER A 37 -17.23 3.75 3.92
CA SER A 37 -16.91 2.86 5.03
C SER A 37 -16.08 3.54 6.13
N LEU A 38 -15.15 4.42 5.74
CA LEU A 38 -14.21 5.10 6.63
C LEU A 38 -14.54 6.57 6.91
N HIS A 39 -15.58 7.14 6.29
CA HIS A 39 -15.95 8.57 6.37
C HIS A 39 -14.84 9.49 5.82
N LEU A 40 -14.44 9.23 4.57
CA LEU A 40 -13.36 9.96 3.93
C LEU A 40 -13.87 10.98 2.92
N THR A 41 -13.21 12.13 2.86
CA THR A 41 -13.40 13.16 1.82
C THR A 41 -12.25 13.09 0.82
N ARG A 42 -12.55 13.08 -0.47
CA ARG A 42 -11.51 13.13 -1.51
C ARG A 42 -10.86 14.50 -1.53
N VAL A 43 -9.52 14.54 -1.52
CA VAL A 43 -8.73 15.76 -1.63
C VAL A 43 -7.68 15.65 -2.74
N SER A 44 -7.18 16.77 -3.22
CA SER A 44 -6.04 16.81 -4.14
C SER A 44 -4.74 16.78 -3.35
N ALA A 45 -3.76 15.99 -3.84
CA ALA A 45 -2.45 15.85 -3.23
C ALA A 45 -1.32 16.28 -4.19
N PRO A 46 -0.14 16.66 -3.68
CA PRO A 46 1.01 16.98 -4.51
C PRO A 46 1.59 15.72 -5.16
N LEU A 47 2.07 15.85 -6.39
CA LEU A 47 2.90 14.84 -7.05
C LEU A 47 4.35 14.89 -6.58
N PHE A 48 4.81 16.05 -6.14
CA PHE A 48 6.21 16.29 -5.72
C PHE A 48 6.24 17.24 -4.52
N VAL A 49 7.30 17.12 -3.73
CA VAL A 49 7.52 17.88 -2.52
C VAL A 49 8.99 18.36 -2.46
N LYS A 50 9.29 19.33 -1.60
CA LYS A 50 10.67 19.74 -1.32
C LYS A 50 11.31 18.76 -0.34
N PRO A 51 12.59 18.35 -0.54
CA PRO A 51 13.30 17.43 0.36
C PRO A 51 13.30 17.88 1.83
N GLU A 52 13.58 19.18 2.07
CA GLU A 52 13.65 19.77 3.41
C GLU A 52 12.31 19.77 4.17
N SER A 53 11.20 19.54 3.48
CA SER A 53 9.89 19.39 4.14
C SER A 53 9.80 18.15 5.01
N GLY A 54 10.60 17.11 4.72
CA GLY A 54 10.54 15.80 5.35
C GLY A 54 9.26 15.02 5.05
N MET A 55 8.47 15.45 4.05
CA MET A 55 7.18 14.83 3.72
C MET A 55 7.29 13.64 2.77
N ASN A 56 8.41 13.51 2.03
CA ASN A 56 8.59 12.35 1.17
C ASN A 56 8.86 11.09 2.02
N ASP A 57 8.50 9.94 1.47
CA ASP A 57 8.79 8.64 2.05
C ASP A 57 10.17 8.18 1.59
N ASN A 58 10.99 7.75 2.52
CA ASN A 58 12.31 7.20 2.21
C ASN A 58 12.28 5.67 2.03
N LEU A 59 11.09 5.06 2.02
CA LEU A 59 10.90 3.61 1.92
C LEU A 59 11.83 2.86 2.91
N ASN A 60 12.71 1.99 2.40
CA ASN A 60 13.70 1.28 3.21
C ASN A 60 14.97 2.12 3.49
N GLY A 61 15.05 3.35 2.93
CA GLY A 61 16.16 4.28 3.13
C GLY A 61 17.31 4.15 2.12
N VAL A 62 17.17 3.29 1.13
CA VAL A 62 18.15 3.07 0.05
C VAL A 62 17.66 3.53 -1.32
N GLU A 63 16.34 3.59 -1.50
CA GLU A 63 15.69 3.99 -2.75
C GLU A 63 15.87 5.49 -2.99
N ARG A 64 16.20 5.84 -4.23
CA ARG A 64 16.45 7.21 -4.65
C ARG A 64 15.17 7.84 -5.23
N PRO A 65 14.73 9.01 -4.76
CA PRO A 65 13.62 9.71 -5.39
C PRO A 65 13.99 10.20 -6.81
N VAL A 66 13.00 10.36 -7.66
CA VAL A 66 13.14 11.15 -8.89
C VAL A 66 13.12 12.63 -8.51
N SER A 67 14.24 13.32 -8.72
CA SER A 67 14.39 14.72 -8.38
C SER A 67 14.64 15.59 -9.62
N PHE A 68 14.21 16.86 -9.55
CA PHE A 68 14.38 17.85 -10.60
C PHE A 68 14.41 19.26 -10.03
N GLY A 69 15.06 20.19 -10.76
CA GLY A 69 15.05 21.62 -10.42
C GLY A 69 13.81 22.33 -10.95
N ILE A 70 13.31 23.31 -10.20
CA ILE A 70 12.16 24.14 -10.60
C ILE A 70 12.65 25.52 -10.98
N LYS A 71 12.66 25.85 -12.28
CA LYS A 71 13.14 27.13 -12.80
C LYS A 71 12.51 28.35 -12.11
N ALA A 72 11.24 28.32 -11.79
CA ALA A 72 10.53 29.41 -11.13
C ALA A 72 10.92 29.60 -9.64
N LEU A 73 11.70 28.71 -9.08
CA LEU A 73 12.22 28.72 -7.71
C LEU A 73 13.76 28.67 -7.71
N ASP A 74 14.41 29.34 -8.64
CA ASP A 74 15.88 29.43 -8.76
C ASP A 74 16.57 28.06 -8.79
N ASP A 75 15.94 27.07 -9.48
CA ASP A 75 16.36 25.69 -9.60
C ASP A 75 16.38 24.91 -8.26
N GLU A 76 15.60 25.36 -7.25
CA GLU A 76 15.39 24.54 -6.05
C GLU A 76 14.91 23.12 -6.40
N THR A 77 15.43 22.14 -5.66
CA THR A 77 15.11 20.73 -5.88
C THR A 77 13.71 20.37 -5.39
N ALA A 78 12.97 19.66 -6.21
CA ALA A 78 11.75 18.94 -5.85
C ALA A 78 11.93 17.45 -6.11
N GLU A 79 11.22 16.62 -5.35
CA GLU A 79 11.21 15.17 -5.45
C GLU A 79 9.80 14.67 -5.73
N ILE A 80 9.64 13.78 -6.72
CA ILE A 80 8.40 13.05 -6.90
C ILE A 80 8.21 12.14 -5.69
N VAL A 81 7.01 12.11 -5.13
CA VAL A 81 6.72 11.33 -3.91
C VAL A 81 6.87 9.83 -4.15
N HIS A 82 7.36 9.12 -3.14
CA HIS A 82 7.30 7.66 -3.05
C HIS A 82 6.02 7.20 -2.35
N SER A 83 5.50 7.98 -1.41
CA SER A 83 4.19 7.86 -0.79
C SER A 83 3.73 9.20 -0.20
N LEU A 84 2.46 9.30 0.16
CA LEU A 84 1.88 10.49 0.80
C LEU A 84 1.61 10.29 2.31
N ALA A 85 2.20 9.27 2.93
CA ALA A 85 1.91 8.91 4.31
C ALA A 85 2.03 10.10 5.28
N LYS A 86 3.14 10.85 5.19
CA LYS A 86 3.39 12.03 6.03
C LYS A 86 2.58 13.26 5.60
N TRP A 87 2.43 13.48 4.30
CA TRP A 87 1.67 14.60 3.77
C TRP A 87 0.19 14.56 4.18
N LYS A 88 -0.45 13.38 4.15
CA LYS A 88 -1.86 13.21 4.51
C LYS A 88 -2.15 13.70 5.93
N ARG A 89 -1.29 13.33 6.88
CA ARG A 89 -1.42 13.77 8.29
C ARG A 89 -1.30 15.29 8.43
N HIS A 90 -0.36 15.91 7.70
CA HIS A 90 -0.24 17.35 7.63
C HIS A 90 -1.48 18.01 6.99
N ALA A 91 -2.01 17.41 5.92
CA ALA A 91 -3.21 17.91 5.24
C ALA A 91 -4.46 17.85 6.14
N LEU A 92 -4.64 16.80 6.96
CA LEU A 92 -5.73 16.73 7.93
C LEU A 92 -5.71 17.92 8.90
N LYS A 93 -4.53 18.28 9.45
CA LYS A 93 -4.38 19.49 10.27
C LYS A 93 -4.73 20.75 9.49
N ARG A 94 -4.13 20.92 8.31
CA ARG A 94 -4.28 22.13 7.48
C ARG A 94 -5.71 22.36 7.03
N TYR A 95 -6.46 21.29 6.76
CA TYR A 95 -7.85 21.34 6.28
C TYR A 95 -8.87 21.22 7.41
N GLU A 96 -8.39 21.26 8.67
CA GLU A 96 -9.24 21.29 9.90
C GLU A 96 -10.19 20.08 10.01
N PHE A 97 -9.71 18.88 9.67
CA PHE A 97 -10.45 17.64 9.89
C PHE A 97 -10.53 17.32 11.38
N HIS A 98 -11.70 16.84 11.81
CA HIS A 98 -11.97 16.48 13.21
C HIS A 98 -11.89 14.97 13.46
N SER A 99 -11.88 14.57 14.73
CA SER A 99 -11.89 13.16 15.13
C SER A 99 -13.06 12.40 14.47
N GLY A 100 -12.75 11.24 13.87
CA GLY A 100 -13.71 10.42 13.13
C GLY A 100 -13.84 10.77 11.65
N GLU A 101 -13.30 11.90 11.20
CA GLU A 101 -13.24 12.31 9.78
C GLU A 101 -11.88 11.96 9.17
N GLY A 102 -11.85 11.82 7.86
CA GLY A 102 -10.63 11.53 7.14
C GLY A 102 -10.64 12.01 5.70
N LEU A 103 -9.50 11.87 5.06
CA LEU A 103 -9.31 12.16 3.64
C LEU A 103 -8.80 10.95 2.87
N TYR A 104 -9.00 10.94 1.57
CA TYR A 104 -8.28 10.09 0.62
C TYR A 104 -7.90 10.88 -0.63
N THR A 105 -6.93 10.36 -1.34
CA THR A 105 -6.48 10.93 -2.61
C THR A 105 -6.02 9.84 -3.56
N ASP A 106 -6.07 10.12 -4.85
CA ASP A 106 -5.41 9.32 -5.87
C ASP A 106 -3.93 9.71 -5.88
N MET A 107 -3.09 8.87 -5.30
CA MET A 107 -1.65 9.05 -5.28
C MET A 107 -1.02 8.38 -6.49
N THR A 108 -0.11 9.07 -7.13
CA THR A 108 0.80 8.52 -8.12
C THR A 108 2.25 8.74 -7.67
N ALA A 109 3.09 7.72 -7.83
CA ALA A 109 4.48 7.75 -7.43
C ALA A 109 5.37 7.11 -8.50
N ILE A 110 6.65 7.44 -8.48
CA ILE A 110 7.67 6.80 -9.32
C ILE A 110 8.74 6.23 -8.39
N ARG A 111 8.87 4.91 -8.41
CA ARG A 111 9.91 4.17 -7.70
C ARG A 111 10.98 3.75 -8.70
N ARG A 112 11.91 4.65 -8.98
CA ARG A 112 12.91 4.48 -10.05
C ARG A 112 13.88 3.32 -9.85
N ASP A 113 14.03 2.85 -8.63
CA ASP A 113 14.92 1.75 -8.27
C ASP A 113 14.16 0.42 -8.07
N GLU A 114 12.85 0.36 -8.43
CA GLU A 114 12.06 -0.85 -8.37
C GLU A 114 12.52 -1.86 -9.42
N ASP A 115 12.56 -3.13 -9.06
CA ASP A 115 12.74 -4.26 -9.99
C ASP A 115 11.37 -4.74 -10.48
N PRO A 116 10.97 -4.42 -11.72
CA PRO A 116 9.66 -4.82 -12.24
C PRO A 116 9.51 -6.34 -12.34
N ASP A 117 8.33 -6.84 -11.94
CA ASP A 117 7.90 -8.22 -12.08
C ASP A 117 6.38 -8.27 -12.36
N ASN A 118 5.73 -9.42 -12.14
CA ASN A 118 4.28 -9.56 -12.38
C ASN A 118 3.42 -8.59 -11.56
N ILE A 119 3.88 -8.15 -10.37
CA ILE A 119 3.10 -7.35 -9.41
C ILE A 119 3.78 -6.03 -9.00
N HIS A 120 5.01 -5.78 -9.47
CA HIS A 120 5.77 -4.55 -9.22
C HIS A 120 6.00 -3.77 -10.50
N SER A 121 5.84 -2.44 -10.42
CA SER A 121 6.05 -1.49 -11.50
C SER A 121 6.81 -0.28 -10.97
N ILE A 122 7.57 0.38 -11.85
CA ILE A 122 8.20 1.67 -11.57
C ILE A 122 7.13 2.74 -11.26
N TYR A 123 5.98 2.67 -11.92
CA TYR A 123 4.83 3.53 -11.65
C TYR A 123 3.93 2.89 -10.60
N VAL A 124 3.62 3.64 -9.55
CA VAL A 124 2.76 3.19 -8.44
C VAL A 124 1.54 4.09 -8.34
N ASP A 125 0.35 3.49 -8.29
CA ASP A 125 -0.91 4.17 -8.05
C ASP A 125 -1.61 3.60 -6.82
N GLN A 126 -2.05 4.49 -5.92
CA GLN A 126 -2.73 4.09 -4.67
C GLN A 126 -3.93 5.00 -4.37
N TRP A 127 -4.95 4.45 -3.71
CA TRP A 127 -5.80 5.25 -2.86
C TRP A 127 -5.09 5.41 -1.53
N ASP A 128 -4.51 6.58 -1.34
CA ASP A 128 -3.88 6.95 -0.08
C ASP A 128 -4.91 7.62 0.82
N TRP A 129 -5.15 7.07 2.00
CA TRP A 129 -6.14 7.55 2.94
C TRP A 129 -5.56 7.77 4.33
N GLU A 130 -6.19 8.68 5.11
CA GLU A 130 -5.79 9.01 6.47
C GLU A 130 -7.02 9.52 7.24
N LYS A 131 -7.18 9.09 8.49
CA LYS A 131 -8.31 9.44 9.34
C LYS A 131 -7.84 9.91 10.72
N VAL A 132 -8.46 10.97 11.25
CA VAL A 132 -8.18 11.46 12.61
C VAL A 132 -8.82 10.53 13.63
N ILE A 133 -8.03 10.14 14.63
CA ILE A 133 -8.45 9.37 15.79
C ILE A 133 -8.07 10.11 17.08
N SER A 134 -8.65 9.71 18.21
CA SER A 134 -8.20 10.19 19.52
C SER A 134 -6.93 9.47 19.99
N LYS A 135 -6.30 9.96 21.04
CA LYS A 135 -5.14 9.30 21.63
C LYS A 135 -5.51 7.93 22.23
N GLU A 136 -6.69 7.82 22.81
CA GLU A 136 -7.24 6.60 23.43
C GLU A 136 -7.54 5.52 22.38
N GLU A 137 -7.82 5.93 21.14
CA GLU A 137 -8.05 5.03 20.00
C GLU A 137 -6.74 4.46 19.39
N ARG A 138 -5.56 4.85 19.89
CA ARG A 138 -4.28 4.26 19.49
C ARG A 138 -4.10 2.88 20.13
N ASN A 139 -4.80 1.88 19.61
CA ASN A 139 -4.82 0.50 20.12
C ASN A 139 -5.12 -0.52 19.02
N THR A 140 -4.89 -1.79 19.32
CA THR A 140 -5.12 -2.91 18.39
C THR A 140 -6.59 -3.06 18.01
N GLU A 141 -7.52 -2.74 18.88
CA GLU A 141 -8.96 -2.86 18.59
C GLU A 141 -9.38 -1.89 17.51
N THR A 142 -8.93 -0.63 17.58
CA THR A 142 -9.16 0.39 16.54
C THR A 142 -8.52 -0.01 15.22
N LEU A 143 -7.29 -0.52 15.26
CA LEU A 143 -6.61 -1.03 14.06
C LEU A 143 -7.43 -2.14 13.40
N GLN A 144 -7.77 -3.18 14.13
CA GLN A 144 -8.54 -4.32 13.61
C GLN A 144 -9.94 -3.91 13.13
N TYR A 145 -10.62 -3.01 13.85
CA TYR A 145 -11.90 -2.47 13.39
C TYR A 145 -11.76 -1.77 12.03
N THR A 146 -10.73 -0.94 11.88
CA THR A 146 -10.49 -0.23 10.62
C THR A 146 -10.11 -1.17 9.48
N VAL A 147 -9.29 -2.19 9.75
CA VAL A 147 -8.96 -3.25 8.78
C VAL A 147 -10.24 -3.95 8.29
N ARG A 148 -11.17 -4.32 9.19
CA ARG A 148 -12.46 -4.92 8.79
C ARG A 148 -13.29 -3.99 7.91
N LYS A 149 -13.21 -2.66 8.13
CA LYS A 149 -13.90 -1.67 7.28
C LYS A 149 -13.30 -1.59 5.86
N VAL A 150 -11.98 -1.61 5.75
CA VAL A 150 -11.28 -1.70 4.44
C VAL A 150 -11.62 -3.01 3.75
N TYR A 151 -11.56 -4.12 4.48
CA TYR A 151 -11.88 -5.44 3.95
C TYR A 151 -13.34 -5.56 3.48
N ALA A 152 -14.27 -4.95 4.19
CA ALA A 152 -15.67 -4.89 3.75
C ALA A 152 -15.83 -4.15 2.41
N ALA A 153 -15.07 -3.06 2.17
CA ALA A 153 -15.07 -2.38 0.87
C ALA A 153 -14.46 -3.26 -0.24
N LEU A 154 -13.44 -4.06 0.07
CA LEU A 154 -12.89 -5.05 -0.86
C LEU A 154 -13.94 -6.09 -1.23
N LYS A 155 -14.64 -6.69 -0.25
CA LYS A 155 -15.70 -7.67 -0.51
C LYS A 155 -16.87 -7.08 -1.30
N GLU A 156 -17.33 -5.89 -0.94
CA GLU A 156 -18.41 -5.19 -1.67
C GLU A 156 -18.04 -5.00 -3.15
N THR A 157 -16.76 -4.69 -3.43
CA THR A 157 -16.27 -4.53 -4.79
C THR A 157 -16.14 -5.87 -5.52
N GLU A 158 -15.69 -6.93 -4.85
CA GLU A 158 -15.66 -8.28 -5.42
C GLU A 158 -17.07 -8.74 -5.82
N ASP A 159 -18.06 -8.54 -4.93
CA ASP A 159 -19.46 -8.84 -5.19
C ASP A 159 -20.05 -8.03 -6.37
N PHE A 160 -19.65 -6.78 -6.49
CA PHE A 160 -20.02 -5.95 -7.63
C PHE A 160 -19.44 -6.51 -8.93
N MET A 161 -18.14 -6.84 -8.94
CA MET A 161 -17.44 -7.34 -10.12
C MET A 161 -17.93 -8.73 -10.55
N SER A 162 -18.21 -9.64 -9.61
CA SER A 162 -18.73 -10.97 -9.93
C SER A 162 -20.14 -10.94 -10.52
N ARG A 163 -20.97 -9.98 -10.13
CA ARG A 163 -22.26 -9.74 -10.80
C ARG A 163 -22.14 -9.10 -12.18
N ARG A 164 -21.10 -8.35 -12.41
CA ARG A 164 -20.86 -7.61 -13.66
C ARG A 164 -20.16 -8.46 -14.72
N TYR A 165 -19.25 -9.33 -14.30
CA TYR A 165 -18.42 -10.17 -15.15
C TYR A 165 -18.53 -11.63 -14.76
N ASN A 166 -19.22 -12.44 -15.56
CA ASN A 166 -19.59 -13.83 -15.24
C ASN A 166 -18.41 -14.79 -15.00
N TYR A 167 -17.18 -14.43 -15.45
CA TYR A 167 -15.99 -15.26 -15.22
C TYR A 167 -15.33 -14.98 -13.85
N ILE A 168 -15.75 -13.91 -13.16
CA ILE A 168 -15.19 -13.55 -11.86
C ILE A 168 -15.93 -14.32 -10.77
N GLU A 169 -15.26 -15.31 -10.19
CA GLU A 169 -15.70 -15.98 -8.98
C GLU A 169 -15.17 -15.25 -7.74
N ALA A 170 -15.94 -15.23 -6.65
CA ALA A 170 -15.51 -14.65 -5.40
C ALA A 170 -14.39 -15.50 -4.77
N LEU A 171 -13.28 -14.87 -4.43
CA LEU A 171 -12.11 -15.50 -3.79
C LEU A 171 -11.92 -15.06 -2.34
N LEU A 172 -12.39 -13.87 -1.98
CA LEU A 172 -12.22 -13.33 -0.64
C LEU A 172 -13.11 -14.09 0.36
N PRO A 173 -12.56 -14.62 1.47
CA PRO A 173 -13.35 -15.25 2.52
C PRO A 173 -14.29 -14.25 3.20
N GLU A 174 -15.28 -14.76 3.97
CA GLU A 174 -16.22 -13.88 4.67
C GLU A 174 -15.53 -12.95 5.67
N GLU A 175 -14.49 -13.43 6.35
CA GLU A 175 -13.74 -12.67 7.33
C GLU A 175 -12.23 -12.74 7.04
N ILE A 176 -11.54 -11.63 7.28
CA ILE A 176 -10.08 -11.57 7.25
C ILE A 176 -9.49 -12.17 8.53
N THR A 177 -8.45 -12.98 8.39
CA THR A 177 -7.72 -13.54 9.52
C THR A 177 -6.67 -12.57 10.03
N PHE A 178 -6.59 -12.33 11.34
CA PHE A 178 -5.56 -11.51 11.97
C PHE A 178 -4.46 -12.40 12.54
N ILE A 179 -3.21 -12.02 12.32
CA ILE A 179 -2.02 -12.69 12.86
C ILE A 179 -0.91 -11.65 13.02
N THR A 180 -0.07 -11.77 14.05
CA THR A 180 1.14 -10.96 14.17
C THR A 180 2.30 -11.58 13.39
N SER A 181 3.28 -10.76 13.03
CA SER A 181 4.49 -11.24 12.36
C SER A 181 5.26 -12.28 13.20
N GLN A 182 5.21 -12.16 14.55
CA GLN A 182 5.84 -13.13 15.46
C GLN A 182 5.04 -14.46 15.49
N GLU A 183 3.71 -14.42 15.65
CA GLU A 183 2.89 -15.63 15.59
C GLU A 183 3.06 -16.37 14.27
N LEU A 184 3.23 -15.62 13.18
CA LEU A 184 3.48 -16.20 11.86
C LEU A 184 4.87 -16.85 11.76
N GLU A 185 5.90 -16.27 12.39
CA GLU A 185 7.21 -16.90 12.51
C GLU A 185 7.15 -18.20 13.33
N ASP A 186 6.46 -18.16 14.48
CA ASP A 186 6.29 -19.31 15.37
C ASP A 186 5.50 -20.47 14.68
N MET A 187 4.56 -20.10 13.79
CA MET A 187 3.75 -21.08 13.02
C MET A 187 4.57 -21.78 11.92
N TYR A 188 5.51 -21.05 11.30
CA TYR A 188 6.33 -21.56 10.19
C TYR A 188 7.82 -21.34 10.47
N PRO A 189 8.41 -22.05 11.46
CA PRO A 189 9.79 -21.87 11.84
C PRO A 189 10.73 -22.26 10.69
N GLY A 190 11.72 -21.43 10.43
CA GLY A 190 12.72 -21.63 9.37
C GLY A 190 12.26 -21.22 7.95
N ALA A 191 11.01 -20.86 7.76
CA ALA A 191 10.55 -20.27 6.50
C ALA A 191 10.96 -18.79 6.40
N THR A 192 11.20 -18.32 5.18
CA THR A 192 11.38 -16.89 4.88
C THR A 192 10.08 -16.12 5.09
N ALA A 193 10.15 -14.79 5.19
CA ALA A 193 8.97 -13.95 5.32
C ALA A 193 7.96 -14.18 4.17
N LYS A 194 8.44 -14.22 2.92
CA LYS A 194 7.60 -14.48 1.74
C LYS A 194 6.96 -15.86 1.74
N GLU A 195 7.68 -16.90 2.16
CA GLU A 195 7.11 -18.25 2.32
C GLU A 195 6.05 -18.30 3.42
N ARG A 196 6.24 -17.57 4.52
CA ARG A 196 5.26 -17.44 5.60
C ARG A 196 3.98 -16.76 5.09
N GLU A 197 4.11 -15.65 4.37
CA GLU A 197 2.99 -14.94 3.73
C GLU A 197 2.23 -15.82 2.76
N TYR A 198 2.94 -16.52 1.88
CA TYR A 198 2.35 -17.45 0.93
C TYR A 198 1.57 -18.56 1.63
N ASN A 199 2.18 -19.22 2.62
CA ASN A 199 1.57 -20.34 3.33
C ASN A 199 0.28 -19.92 4.05
N ILE A 200 0.29 -18.80 4.76
CA ILE A 200 -0.87 -18.33 5.50
C ILE A 200 -1.95 -17.76 4.58
N ALA A 201 -1.58 -17.02 3.54
CA ALA A 201 -2.53 -16.50 2.56
C ALA A 201 -3.23 -17.65 1.80
N LYS A 202 -2.48 -18.65 1.37
CA LYS A 202 -3.03 -19.87 0.72
C LYS A 202 -3.97 -20.64 1.64
N ALA A 203 -3.64 -20.75 2.92
CA ALA A 203 -4.46 -21.47 3.90
C ALA A 203 -5.73 -20.71 4.32
N LYS A 204 -5.71 -19.37 4.33
CA LYS A 204 -6.78 -18.53 4.88
C LYS A 204 -7.52 -17.70 3.83
N GLY A 205 -7.00 -17.55 2.61
CA GLY A 205 -7.53 -16.69 1.55
C GLY A 205 -7.23 -15.23 1.72
N ALA A 206 -7.41 -14.66 2.91
CA ALA A 206 -7.10 -13.27 3.24
C ALA A 206 -6.62 -13.15 4.69
N VAL A 207 -5.53 -12.41 4.89
CA VAL A 207 -4.91 -12.21 6.20
C VAL A 207 -4.50 -10.75 6.40
N PHE A 208 -4.52 -10.30 7.66
CA PHE A 208 -3.87 -9.07 8.08
C PHE A 208 -2.70 -9.46 8.97
N ILE A 209 -1.47 -9.30 8.44
CA ILE A 209 -0.23 -9.55 9.18
C ILE A 209 0.17 -8.26 9.86
N SER A 210 0.19 -8.26 11.20
CA SER A 210 0.44 -7.06 11.99
C SER A 210 1.83 -7.04 12.64
N GLN A 211 2.21 -5.87 13.17
CA GLN A 211 3.46 -5.61 13.87
C GLN A 211 4.71 -5.81 12.99
N ILE A 212 4.67 -5.22 11.79
CA ILE A 212 5.76 -5.24 10.82
C ILE A 212 6.75 -4.10 11.12
N GLY A 213 8.06 -4.35 10.92
CA GLY A 213 9.15 -3.42 11.19
C GLY A 213 9.96 -3.75 12.44
N LYS A 214 9.41 -4.55 13.35
CA LYS A 214 10.09 -5.03 14.56
C LYS A 214 11.06 -6.16 14.26
N ILE A 215 12.04 -6.33 15.14
CA ILE A 215 12.90 -7.52 15.15
C ILE A 215 12.14 -8.65 15.83
N LEU A 216 12.03 -9.79 15.14
CA LEU A 216 11.39 -11.00 15.64
C LEU A 216 12.31 -11.81 16.57
N ALA A 217 11.79 -12.87 17.17
CA ALA A 217 12.56 -13.73 18.08
C ALA A 217 13.76 -14.41 17.41
N SER A 218 13.73 -14.62 16.10
CA SER A 218 14.87 -15.10 15.30
C SER A 218 16.03 -14.10 15.20
N GLY A 219 15.80 -12.82 15.51
CA GLY A 219 16.73 -11.72 15.28
C GLY A 219 16.58 -11.02 13.93
N GLU A 220 15.69 -11.51 13.06
CA GLU A 220 15.38 -10.93 11.76
C GLU A 220 14.09 -10.09 11.81
N LYS A 221 13.87 -9.26 10.82
CA LYS A 221 12.58 -8.59 10.61
C LYS A 221 11.69 -9.42 9.70
N HIS A 222 10.37 -9.30 9.86
CA HIS A 222 9.44 -9.85 8.87
C HIS A 222 9.59 -9.10 7.53
N ASP A 223 9.53 -7.76 7.60
CA ASP A 223 9.76 -6.86 6.47
C ASP A 223 10.29 -5.50 6.96
N GLY A 224 10.81 -4.70 6.02
CA GLY A 224 11.21 -3.32 6.26
C GLY A 224 10.00 -2.39 6.48
N ARG A 225 10.17 -1.37 7.33
CA ARG A 225 9.20 -0.28 7.50
C ARG A 225 9.93 1.00 7.82
N ALA A 226 9.55 2.08 7.14
CA ALA A 226 10.04 3.40 7.50
C ALA A 226 9.69 3.72 8.96
N PRO A 227 10.60 4.38 9.72
CA PRO A 227 10.42 4.60 11.15
C PRO A 227 9.52 5.78 11.49
N ASP A 228 9.07 6.56 10.51
CA ASP A 228 8.60 7.92 10.71
C ASP A 228 7.14 8.17 10.29
N TYR A 229 6.35 7.11 10.05
CA TYR A 229 4.91 7.27 9.86
C TYR A 229 4.05 6.19 10.54
N ASP A 230 4.29 4.90 10.35
CA ASP A 230 3.53 3.84 11.04
C ASP A 230 4.16 3.45 12.38
N ASP A 231 3.34 3.30 13.43
CA ASP A 231 3.78 2.66 14.67
C ASP A 231 3.95 1.15 14.41
N TRP A 232 5.15 0.63 14.57
CA TRP A 232 5.48 -0.79 14.33
C TRP A 232 4.74 -1.77 15.24
N GLU A 233 4.14 -1.27 16.33
CA GLU A 233 3.27 -2.06 17.20
C GLU A 233 1.82 -2.12 16.68
N LEU A 234 1.41 -1.16 15.83
CA LEU A 234 0.03 -0.90 15.44
C LEU A 234 -0.13 -0.73 13.92
N ASN A 235 0.62 -1.49 13.13
CA ASN A 235 0.57 -1.52 11.67
C ASN A 235 0.36 -2.94 11.14
N GLY A 236 0.24 -3.06 9.85
CA GLY A 236 0.23 -4.33 9.13
C GLY A 236 -0.26 -4.21 7.70
N ASP A 237 -0.28 -5.36 7.02
CA ASP A 237 -0.62 -5.48 5.62
C ASP A 237 -1.80 -6.42 5.41
N ILE A 238 -2.72 -6.03 4.51
CA ILE A 238 -3.76 -6.91 3.98
C ILE A 238 -3.16 -7.68 2.81
N ILE A 239 -3.03 -8.98 3.00
CA ILE A 239 -2.48 -9.91 2.02
C ILE A 239 -3.55 -10.93 1.66
N VAL A 240 -3.72 -11.19 0.36
CA VAL A 240 -4.67 -12.17 -0.16
C VAL A 240 -3.93 -13.25 -0.95
N TYR A 241 -4.50 -14.46 -0.98
CA TYR A 241 -4.02 -15.47 -1.91
C TYR A 241 -4.48 -15.15 -3.33
N TYR A 242 -3.55 -15.13 -4.28
CA TYR A 242 -3.81 -14.87 -5.68
C TYR A 242 -3.57 -16.11 -6.53
N PRO A 243 -4.64 -16.86 -6.88
CA PRO A 243 -4.50 -18.18 -7.52
C PRO A 243 -3.96 -18.12 -8.96
N VAL A 244 -4.11 -16.98 -9.67
CA VAL A 244 -3.61 -16.86 -11.05
C VAL A 244 -2.09 -17.03 -11.12
N LEU A 245 -1.38 -16.48 -10.15
CA LEU A 245 0.08 -16.58 -10.05
C LEU A 245 0.55 -17.56 -8.96
N ASP A 246 -0.36 -18.14 -8.19
CA ASP A 246 -0.07 -18.95 -7.00
C ASP A 246 0.84 -18.22 -6.00
N ILE A 247 0.51 -16.97 -5.64
CA ILE A 247 1.29 -16.11 -4.74
C ILE A 247 0.43 -15.51 -3.62
N ALA A 248 1.12 -15.00 -2.58
CA ALA A 248 0.56 -14.00 -1.67
C ALA A 248 0.65 -12.62 -2.34
N LEU A 249 -0.46 -11.88 -2.39
CA LEU A 249 -0.54 -10.54 -2.98
C LEU A 249 -0.94 -9.53 -1.91
N GLU A 250 -0.05 -8.60 -1.61
CA GLU A 250 -0.35 -7.46 -0.75
C GLU A 250 -1.23 -6.46 -1.51
N LEU A 251 -2.42 -6.16 -0.96
CA LEU A 251 -3.34 -5.16 -1.50
C LEU A 251 -3.25 -3.82 -0.78
N SER A 252 -2.90 -3.82 0.51
CA SER A 252 -2.87 -2.60 1.32
C SER A 252 -1.87 -2.72 2.45
N SER A 253 -1.13 -1.64 2.68
CA SER A 253 -0.35 -1.41 3.90
C SER A 253 -0.99 -0.29 4.69
N MET A 254 -1.19 -0.46 6.01
CA MET A 254 -1.85 0.51 6.85
C MET A 254 -1.43 0.42 8.32
N GLY A 255 -1.63 1.50 9.07
CA GLY A 255 -1.33 1.51 10.50
C GLY A 255 -1.86 2.73 11.23
N ILE A 256 -1.92 2.61 12.55
CA ILE A 256 -2.00 3.77 13.43
C ILE A 256 -0.64 4.45 13.36
N ARG A 257 -0.67 5.77 13.11
CA ARG A 257 0.56 6.53 12.90
C ARG A 257 1.32 6.73 14.20
N VAL A 258 2.64 6.88 14.10
CA VAL A 258 3.50 7.17 15.26
C VAL A 258 2.97 8.37 16.06
N ASP A 259 3.03 8.27 17.38
CA ASP A 259 3.00 9.41 18.27
C ASP A 259 4.43 9.91 18.57
N GLU A 260 4.56 10.86 19.47
CA GLU A 260 5.84 11.47 19.82
C GLU A 260 6.83 10.46 20.40
N GLU A 261 6.35 9.48 21.17
CA GLU A 261 7.17 8.45 21.79
C GLU A 261 7.56 7.34 20.82
N ALA A 262 6.62 6.87 19.99
CA ALA A 262 6.88 5.90 18.94
C ALA A 262 7.87 6.45 17.90
N MET A 263 7.70 7.72 17.49
CA MET A 263 8.61 8.39 16.57
C MET A 263 10.05 8.38 17.11
N LYS A 264 10.27 8.87 18.33
CA LYS A 264 11.60 8.91 18.96
C LYS A 264 12.22 7.52 19.04
N ARG A 265 11.43 6.53 19.49
CA ARG A 265 11.88 5.15 19.63
C ARG A 265 12.29 4.56 18.28
N GLN A 266 11.47 4.74 17.25
CA GLN A 266 11.69 4.14 15.93
C GLN A 266 12.83 4.81 15.17
N LEU A 267 12.97 6.14 15.21
CA LEU A 267 14.11 6.85 14.63
C LEU A 267 15.44 6.35 15.23
N LYS A 268 15.48 6.15 16.55
CA LYS A 268 16.66 5.61 17.24
C LYS A 268 16.95 4.16 16.82
N LEU A 269 15.94 3.29 16.74
CA LEU A 269 16.10 1.90 16.31
C LEU A 269 16.54 1.79 14.84
N ALA A 270 16.16 2.75 14.02
CA ALA A 270 16.56 2.84 12.62
C ALA A 270 17.88 3.57 12.39
N GLY A 271 18.48 4.19 13.44
CA GLY A 271 19.73 4.93 13.34
C GLY A 271 19.64 6.19 12.47
N CYS A 272 18.51 6.87 12.50
CA CYS A 272 18.25 8.09 11.70
C CYS A 272 17.62 9.22 12.53
N GLU A 273 18.15 9.42 13.75
CA GLU A 273 17.65 10.44 14.69
C GLU A 273 17.74 11.87 14.13
N GLU A 274 18.66 12.14 13.20
CA GLU A 274 18.78 13.42 12.52
C GLU A 274 17.50 13.86 11.78
N ARG A 275 16.65 12.93 11.38
CA ARG A 275 15.35 13.25 10.75
C ARG A 275 14.41 14.00 11.67
N ALA A 276 14.62 13.96 12.99
CA ALA A 276 13.85 14.73 13.96
C ALA A 276 13.91 16.25 13.68
N GLU A 277 14.96 16.72 13.00
CA GLU A 277 15.15 18.13 12.62
C GLU A 277 14.36 18.55 11.38
N LEU A 278 13.78 17.63 10.62
CA LEU A 278 12.96 17.96 9.46
C LEU A 278 11.62 18.58 9.87
N ALA A 279 11.04 19.40 9.01
CA ALA A 279 9.86 20.20 9.34
C ALA A 279 8.66 19.36 9.81
N PHE A 280 8.34 18.28 9.11
CA PHE A 280 7.25 17.36 9.51
C PHE A 280 7.52 16.72 10.88
N HIS A 281 8.74 16.20 11.08
CA HIS A 281 9.10 15.49 12.31
C HIS A 281 9.05 16.42 13.54
N ARG A 282 9.53 17.65 13.41
CA ARG A 282 9.42 18.65 14.48
C ARG A 282 7.97 18.96 14.85
N GLN A 283 7.09 19.13 13.86
CA GLN A 283 5.68 19.39 14.14
C GLN A 283 5.04 18.22 14.90
N LEU A 284 5.37 16.98 14.52
CA LEU A 284 4.88 15.79 15.19
C LEU A 284 5.40 15.71 16.63
N LEU A 285 6.71 15.85 16.82
CA LEU A 285 7.36 15.77 18.13
C LEU A 285 6.92 16.88 19.11
N ASN A 286 6.46 18.02 18.57
CA ASN A 286 5.87 19.11 19.34
C ASN A 286 4.37 18.90 19.67
N GLY A 287 3.76 17.77 19.24
CA GLY A 287 2.33 17.51 19.45
C GLY A 287 1.42 18.41 18.60
N GLU A 288 1.92 18.93 17.48
CA GLU A 288 1.17 19.85 16.64
C GLU A 288 0.29 19.14 15.59
N LEU A 289 0.49 17.84 15.35
CA LEU A 289 -0.26 17.05 14.38
C LEU A 289 -1.31 16.17 15.08
N PRO A 290 -2.47 15.91 14.45
CA PRO A 290 -3.48 15.02 15.03
C PRO A 290 -2.96 13.58 15.13
N TYR A 291 -3.50 12.78 16.05
CA TYR A 291 -3.33 11.33 16.02
C TYR A 291 -4.17 10.76 14.87
N THR A 292 -3.62 9.80 14.13
CA THR A 292 -4.26 9.31 12.91
C THR A 292 -4.03 7.83 12.71
N ILE A 293 -4.91 7.23 11.92
CA ILE A 293 -4.77 5.93 11.29
C ILE A 293 -4.87 6.12 9.77
N GLY A 294 -4.05 5.44 9.01
CA GLY A 294 -4.08 5.59 7.57
C GLY A 294 -3.37 4.46 6.84
N GLY A 295 -3.43 4.51 5.51
CA GLY A 295 -2.83 3.48 4.67
C GLY A 295 -2.81 3.86 3.20
N GLY A 296 -2.18 3.00 2.42
CA GLY A 296 -2.20 3.00 0.97
C GLY A 296 -2.81 1.70 0.45
N ILE A 297 -3.63 1.78 -0.57
CA ILE A 297 -4.28 0.64 -1.22
C ILE A 297 -3.92 0.68 -2.69
N GLY A 298 -3.23 -0.35 -3.20
CA GLY A 298 -2.75 -0.40 -4.58
C GLY A 298 -3.89 -0.48 -5.59
N GLN A 299 -4.10 0.59 -6.37
CA GLN A 299 -5.18 0.63 -7.37
C GLN A 299 -4.99 -0.43 -8.45
N SER A 300 -3.82 -0.48 -9.06
CA SER A 300 -3.50 -1.46 -10.09
C SER A 300 -3.48 -2.90 -9.57
N ARG A 301 -2.99 -3.13 -8.34
CA ARG A 301 -3.04 -4.47 -7.71
C ARG A 301 -4.48 -4.95 -7.48
N ILE A 302 -5.39 -4.07 -7.06
CA ILE A 302 -6.81 -4.40 -6.92
C ILE A 302 -7.44 -4.71 -8.28
N CYS A 303 -7.14 -3.91 -9.33
CA CYS A 303 -7.63 -4.19 -10.68
C CYS A 303 -7.10 -5.54 -11.19
N MET A 304 -5.81 -5.82 -11.00
CA MET A 304 -5.19 -7.09 -11.34
C MET A 304 -5.87 -8.26 -10.62
N TYR A 305 -6.09 -8.15 -9.32
CA TYR A 305 -6.73 -9.17 -8.50
C TYR A 305 -8.14 -9.48 -8.98
N TYR A 306 -9.01 -8.49 -9.15
CA TYR A 306 -10.40 -8.74 -9.56
C TYR A 306 -10.51 -9.18 -11.01
N LEU A 307 -9.69 -8.66 -11.92
CA LEU A 307 -9.74 -9.03 -13.33
C LEU A 307 -8.96 -10.31 -13.66
N ARG A 308 -8.37 -10.96 -12.66
CA ARG A 308 -7.61 -12.21 -12.82
C ARG A 308 -6.46 -12.09 -13.83
N LYS A 309 -5.73 -10.98 -13.77
CA LYS A 309 -4.63 -10.69 -14.70
C LYS A 309 -3.32 -11.33 -14.26
N ALA A 310 -2.53 -11.81 -15.22
CA ALA A 310 -1.23 -12.44 -14.94
C ALA A 310 -0.12 -11.41 -14.69
N HIS A 311 -0.28 -10.18 -15.14
CA HIS A 311 0.73 -9.14 -15.01
C HIS A 311 0.09 -7.78 -14.73
N ILE A 312 0.70 -6.99 -13.83
CA ILE A 312 0.20 -5.65 -13.46
C ILE A 312 0.16 -4.71 -14.69
N GLY A 313 1.02 -4.91 -15.67
CA GLY A 313 1.02 -4.18 -16.94
C GLY A 313 -0.24 -4.38 -17.80
N GLU A 314 -1.07 -5.38 -17.52
CA GLU A 314 -2.36 -5.53 -18.19
C GLU A 314 -3.43 -4.57 -17.65
N VAL A 315 -3.17 -3.92 -16.51
CA VAL A 315 -4.08 -2.97 -15.86
C VAL A 315 -3.43 -1.62 -15.57
N GLN A 316 -2.19 -1.45 -16.00
CA GLN A 316 -1.40 -0.24 -15.76
C GLN A 316 -0.48 0.04 -16.94
N SER A 317 -0.67 1.18 -17.61
CA SER A 317 0.25 1.65 -18.63
C SER A 317 1.53 2.18 -17.99
N ALA A 318 2.66 1.52 -18.29
CA ALA A 318 3.97 1.87 -17.73
C ALA A 318 5.08 1.54 -18.74
N ILE A 319 6.34 1.74 -18.35
CA ILE A 319 7.51 1.36 -19.14
C ILE A 319 8.02 0.01 -18.60
N TRP A 320 8.20 -0.94 -19.49
CA TRP A 320 8.68 -2.28 -19.17
C TRP A 320 9.97 -2.59 -19.91
N PRO A 321 10.86 -3.45 -19.38
CA PRO A 321 12.01 -3.98 -20.12
C PRO A 321 11.58 -4.72 -21.39
N ASP A 322 12.43 -4.70 -22.43
CA ASP A 322 12.16 -5.39 -23.70
C ASP A 322 11.90 -6.89 -23.48
N GLU A 323 12.64 -7.53 -22.58
CA GLU A 323 12.43 -8.94 -22.20
C GLU A 323 11.03 -9.19 -21.62
N THR A 324 10.49 -8.25 -20.84
CA THR A 324 9.11 -8.32 -20.31
C THR A 324 8.09 -8.32 -21.45
N HIS A 325 8.29 -7.48 -22.47
CA HIS A 325 7.43 -7.44 -23.65
C HIS A 325 7.50 -8.76 -24.44
N GLU A 326 8.70 -9.31 -24.65
CA GLU A 326 8.91 -10.57 -25.37
C GLU A 326 8.22 -11.75 -24.66
N ILE A 327 8.38 -11.86 -23.34
CA ILE A 327 7.74 -12.92 -22.55
C ILE A 327 6.21 -12.74 -22.56
N ALA A 328 5.72 -11.52 -22.36
CA ALA A 328 4.29 -11.23 -22.34
C ALA A 328 3.61 -11.59 -23.66
N GLU A 329 4.21 -11.21 -24.80
CA GLU A 329 3.70 -11.55 -26.13
C GLU A 329 3.67 -13.07 -26.37
N ALA A 330 4.73 -13.78 -25.97
CA ALA A 330 4.83 -15.24 -26.12
C ALA A 330 3.77 -16.01 -25.31
N HIS A 331 3.25 -15.41 -24.22
CA HIS A 331 2.29 -16.01 -23.29
C HIS A 331 0.91 -15.34 -23.32
N HIS A 332 0.57 -14.58 -24.35
CA HIS A 332 -0.72 -13.91 -24.53
C HIS A 332 -1.12 -12.95 -23.38
N ILE A 333 -0.11 -12.38 -22.71
CA ILE A 333 -0.27 -11.33 -21.69
C ILE A 333 -0.25 -9.97 -22.39
N HIS A 334 -1.36 -9.24 -22.36
CA HIS A 334 -1.52 -8.00 -23.13
C HIS A 334 -1.19 -6.78 -22.26
N LEU A 335 0.04 -6.28 -22.30
CA LEU A 335 0.45 -5.07 -21.62
C LEU A 335 -0.22 -3.83 -22.25
N LEU A 336 -0.67 -2.85 -21.40
CA LEU A 336 -1.30 -1.59 -21.82
C LEU A 336 -0.27 -0.58 -22.35
#